data_6ecc0ca2a0e75fa01c8d254eda7921e6
#
_entry.id   6ecc0ca2a0e75fa01c8d254eda7921e6
#
_cell.length_a   1.000
_cell.length_b   1.000
_cell.length_c   1.000
_cell.angle_alpha   90.00
_cell.angle_beta   90.00
_cell.angle_gamma   90.00
#
_symmetry.space_group_name_H-M   'P 1'
#
loop_
_entity.id
_entity.type
_entity.pdbx_description
1 polymer ?
#
loop_
_entity_poly.entity_id
_entity_poly.type
_entity_poly.pdbx_seq_one_letter_code
_entity_poly.pdbx_strand_id
1 'polypeptide(L)'
;MIHADFLIEHADVIATCAGPAPRRGLAQREISPIHDGVIAAFEGRIAYVGDAVGFADTVTVDKNATRIDARGCSVVPGFVDPHTHVIYAGDRTAELRRRLAGKTYAGIAAEGGGIVQTQTLRSEGDRIFSQLWSTLS
;
A
#
# COMPACT_ATOMS: atom_id res chain seq x y z
N MET A 1 -9.09 -28.33 10.96
CA MET A 1 -7.76 -27.79 10.63
C MET A 1 -7.89 -26.98 9.38
N ILE A 2 -7.26 -25.81 9.37
CA ILE A 2 -7.19 -24.88 8.23
C ILE A 2 -6.05 -25.33 7.33
N HIS A 3 -6.25 -25.44 6.02
CA HIS A 3 -5.14 -25.69 5.08
C HIS A 3 -4.48 -24.38 4.67
N ALA A 4 -3.18 -24.46 4.33
CA ALA A 4 -2.40 -23.34 3.84
C ALA A 4 -1.47 -23.76 2.69
N ASP A 5 -1.54 -23.03 1.58
CA ASP A 5 -0.67 -23.15 0.41
C ASP A 5 0.33 -21.99 0.30
N PHE A 6 0.18 -20.96 1.14
CA PHE A 6 1.05 -19.79 1.21
C PHE A 6 1.23 -19.33 2.65
N LEU A 7 2.47 -19.00 3.02
CA LEU A 7 2.86 -18.57 4.37
C LEU A 7 3.78 -17.36 4.33
N ILE A 8 3.56 -16.44 5.29
CA ILE A 8 4.55 -15.45 5.71
C ILE A 8 4.86 -15.75 7.18
N GLU A 9 6.12 -16.03 7.49
CA GLU A 9 6.56 -16.49 8.82
C GLU A 9 7.58 -15.52 9.41
N HIS A 10 7.68 -15.46 10.73
CA HIS A 10 8.68 -14.70 11.48
C HIS A 10 8.60 -13.17 11.22
N ALA A 11 7.43 -12.63 10.92
CA ALA A 11 7.29 -11.18 10.77
C ALA A 11 7.50 -10.50 12.12
N ASP A 12 8.43 -9.53 12.18
CA ASP A 12 8.69 -8.78 13.42
C ASP A 12 7.41 -8.10 13.92
N VAL A 13 6.62 -7.57 12.99
CA VAL A 13 5.32 -6.98 13.26
C VAL A 13 4.36 -7.27 12.12
N ILE A 14 3.16 -7.76 12.43
CA ILE A 14 2.03 -7.77 11.52
C ILE A 14 1.04 -6.71 11.98
N ALA A 15 0.85 -5.64 11.21
CA ALA A 15 -0.17 -4.63 11.47
C ALA A 15 -1.51 -5.11 10.90
N THR A 16 -2.34 -5.74 11.73
CA THR A 16 -3.62 -6.29 11.25
C THR A 16 -4.64 -5.22 10.94
N CYS A 17 -4.51 -4.05 11.54
CA CYS A 17 -5.50 -2.97 11.52
C CYS A 17 -6.92 -3.44 11.92
N ALA A 18 -7.03 -4.58 12.62
CA ALA A 18 -8.30 -5.14 13.05
C ALA A 18 -8.98 -4.25 14.10
N GLY A 19 -10.32 -4.23 14.08
CA GLY A 19 -11.13 -3.49 15.02
C GLY A 19 -12.22 -2.65 14.34
N PRO A 20 -12.96 -1.85 15.13
CA PRO A 20 -14.07 -1.06 14.60
C PRO A 20 -13.61 -0.01 13.57
N ALA A 21 -14.38 0.13 12.51
CA ALA A 21 -14.17 1.13 11.45
C ALA A 21 -15.43 2.00 11.29
N PRO A 22 -15.29 3.26 10.84
CA PRO A 22 -14.06 3.98 10.49
C PRO A 22 -13.33 4.51 11.73
N ARG A 23 -12.00 4.46 11.74
CA ARG A 23 -11.19 5.07 12.81
C ARG A 23 -10.94 6.54 12.52
N ARG A 24 -11.06 7.40 13.55
CA ARG A 24 -10.90 8.85 13.40
C ARG A 24 -9.96 9.41 14.47
N GLY A 25 -9.28 10.51 14.14
CA GLY A 25 -8.37 11.19 15.05
C GLY A 25 -7.27 10.25 15.57
N LEU A 26 -7.04 10.23 16.87
CA LEU A 26 -5.96 9.42 17.47
C LEU A 26 -6.15 7.91 17.28
N ALA A 27 -7.38 7.43 17.15
CA ALA A 27 -7.66 6.02 16.92
C ALA A 27 -7.10 5.50 15.57
N GLN A 28 -6.74 6.36 14.64
CA GLN A 28 -6.07 5.98 13.39
C GLN A 28 -4.67 5.41 13.61
N ARG A 29 -4.06 5.63 14.79
CA ARG A 29 -2.75 5.09 15.16
C ARG A 29 -2.80 3.63 15.61
N GLU A 30 -4.00 3.12 15.90
CA GLU A 30 -4.20 1.76 16.38
C GLU A 30 -4.07 0.78 15.21
N ILE A 31 -2.97 0.04 15.16
CA ILE A 31 -2.66 -0.92 14.11
C ILE A 31 -2.93 -2.37 14.50
N SER A 32 -3.29 -2.60 15.78
CA SER A 32 -3.50 -3.94 16.35
C SER A 32 -2.37 -4.90 15.99
N PRO A 33 -1.14 -4.63 16.50
CA PRO A 33 0.06 -5.35 16.06
C PRO A 33 0.11 -6.77 16.65
N ILE A 34 0.64 -7.70 15.85
CA ILE A 34 1.06 -9.03 16.30
C ILE A 34 2.57 -9.09 16.08
N HIS A 35 3.34 -9.42 17.13
CA HIS A 35 4.77 -9.57 17.08
C HIS A 35 5.14 -11.03 16.82
N ASP A 36 6.25 -11.27 16.09
CA ASP A 36 6.70 -12.61 15.67
C ASP A 36 5.55 -13.44 15.09
N GLY A 37 4.82 -12.78 14.18
CA GLY A 37 3.56 -13.29 13.67
C GLY A 37 3.70 -14.16 12.43
N VAL A 38 2.64 -14.94 12.19
CA VAL A 38 2.45 -15.79 11.01
C VAL A 38 1.17 -15.39 10.28
N ILE A 39 1.25 -15.31 8.97
CA ILE A 39 0.09 -15.22 8.08
C ILE A 39 0.07 -16.49 7.24
N ALA A 40 -1.08 -17.17 7.20
CA ALA A 40 -1.32 -18.28 6.31
C ALA A 40 -2.48 -17.95 5.36
N ALA A 41 -2.33 -18.33 4.10
CA ALA A 41 -3.37 -18.21 3.10
C ALA A 41 -3.63 -19.55 2.41
N PHE A 42 -4.84 -19.70 1.90
CA PHE A 42 -5.26 -20.85 1.11
C PHE A 42 -6.13 -20.36 -0.04
N GLU A 43 -5.82 -20.79 -1.25
CA GLU A 43 -6.54 -20.39 -2.49
C GLU A 43 -6.69 -18.87 -2.63
N GLY A 44 -5.62 -18.13 -2.29
CA GLY A 44 -5.59 -16.66 -2.39
C GLY A 44 -6.37 -15.91 -1.30
N ARG A 45 -6.82 -16.60 -0.26
CA ARG A 45 -7.54 -15.98 0.88
C ARG A 45 -6.76 -16.17 2.16
N ILE A 46 -6.68 -15.13 2.98
CA ILE A 46 -6.09 -15.22 4.33
C ILE A 46 -6.96 -16.16 5.17
N ALA A 47 -6.34 -17.22 5.67
CA ALA A 47 -6.98 -18.25 6.48
C ALA A 47 -6.58 -18.17 7.96
N TYR A 48 -5.38 -17.64 8.24
CA TYR A 48 -4.88 -17.44 9.59
C TYR A 48 -4.00 -16.18 9.68
N VAL A 49 -4.14 -15.44 10.77
CA VAL A 49 -3.22 -14.38 11.18
C VAL A 49 -3.09 -14.45 12.70
N GLY A 50 -1.89 -14.68 13.21
CA GLY A 50 -1.67 -14.84 14.64
C GLY A 50 -0.22 -15.14 14.97
N ASP A 51 0.00 -15.64 16.20
CA ASP A 51 1.31 -16.09 16.65
C ASP A 51 1.66 -17.52 16.18
N ALA A 52 2.90 -17.91 16.38
CA ALA A 52 3.39 -19.23 15.96
C ALA A 52 2.73 -20.38 16.73
N VAL A 53 2.30 -20.15 17.98
CA VAL A 53 1.66 -21.17 18.82
C VAL A 53 0.28 -21.51 18.29
N GLY A 54 -0.57 -20.52 18.12
CA GLY A 54 -1.91 -20.69 17.55
C GLY A 54 -1.87 -21.23 16.12
N PHE A 55 -0.85 -20.87 15.35
CA PHE A 55 -0.62 -21.40 14.01
C PHE A 55 -0.39 -22.92 14.04
N ALA A 56 0.52 -23.41 14.89
CA ALA A 56 0.85 -24.83 14.98
C ALA A 56 -0.35 -25.71 15.36
N ASP A 57 -1.24 -25.18 16.20
CA ASP A 57 -2.43 -25.89 16.67
C ASP A 57 -3.58 -25.93 15.65
N THR A 58 -3.58 -24.97 14.71
CA THR A 58 -4.78 -24.69 13.89
C THR A 58 -4.58 -25.00 12.41
N VAL A 59 -3.34 -24.84 11.90
CA VAL A 59 -3.06 -24.84 10.45
C VAL A 59 -2.27 -26.08 10.03
N THR A 60 -2.72 -26.71 8.96
CA THR A 60 -1.99 -27.76 8.24
C THR A 60 -1.40 -27.14 6.98
N VAL A 61 -0.10 -27.23 6.83
CA VAL A 61 0.63 -26.65 5.69
C VAL A 61 0.78 -27.68 4.59
N ASP A 62 0.47 -27.31 3.37
CA ASP A 62 0.66 -28.15 2.20
C ASP A 62 2.14 -28.36 1.91
N LYS A 63 2.51 -29.54 1.41
CA LYS A 63 3.91 -29.91 1.14
C LYS A 63 4.61 -28.95 0.18
N ASN A 64 3.88 -28.36 -0.73
CA ASN A 64 4.36 -27.43 -1.76
C ASN A 64 3.99 -25.97 -1.46
N ALA A 65 3.63 -25.64 -0.21
CA ALA A 65 3.30 -24.29 0.17
C ALA A 65 4.45 -23.32 -0.11
N THR A 66 4.12 -22.17 -0.69
CA THR A 66 5.07 -21.07 -0.83
C THR A 66 5.30 -20.43 0.53
N ARG A 67 6.58 -20.24 0.92
CA ARG A 67 6.96 -19.67 2.21
C ARG A 67 7.82 -18.44 2.01
N ILE A 68 7.50 -17.39 2.76
CA ILE A 68 8.27 -16.13 2.84
C ILE A 68 8.75 -15.98 4.28
N ASP A 69 10.05 -15.92 4.48
CA ASP A 69 10.66 -15.55 5.76
C ASP A 69 10.70 -14.01 5.85
N ALA A 70 9.94 -13.44 6.78
CA ALA A 70 9.79 -12.00 6.98
C ALA A 70 10.56 -11.49 8.20
N ARG A 71 11.65 -12.14 8.61
CA ARG A 71 12.52 -11.64 9.68
C ARG A 71 13.09 -10.27 9.33
N GLY A 72 13.04 -9.34 10.29
CA GLY A 72 13.43 -7.95 10.09
C GLY A 72 12.45 -7.12 9.26
N CYS A 73 11.29 -7.67 8.94
CA CYS A 73 10.26 -7.01 8.15
C CYS A 73 8.97 -6.80 8.94
N SER A 74 8.24 -5.75 8.56
CA SER A 74 6.85 -5.57 8.98
C SER A 74 5.92 -5.92 7.84
N VAL A 75 4.81 -6.57 8.16
CA VAL A 75 3.74 -6.89 7.22
C VAL A 75 2.56 -5.97 7.49
N VAL A 76 2.08 -5.31 6.45
CA VAL A 76 0.95 -4.38 6.53
C VAL A 76 -0.09 -4.75 5.47
N PRO A 77 -1.37 -4.36 5.66
CA PRO A 77 -2.37 -4.47 4.59
C PRO A 77 -1.93 -3.71 3.36
N GLY A 78 -2.31 -4.19 2.18
CA GLY A 78 -2.06 -3.49 0.93
C GLY A 78 -2.65 -2.07 0.96
N PHE A 79 -1.91 -1.12 0.41
CA PHE A 79 -2.37 0.27 0.37
C PHE A 79 -3.58 0.41 -0.55
N VAL A 80 -4.59 1.13 -0.07
CA VAL A 80 -5.76 1.54 -0.86
C VAL A 80 -5.74 3.06 -0.92
N ASP A 81 -5.54 3.61 -2.11
CA ASP A 81 -5.57 5.04 -2.34
C ASP A 81 -6.91 5.42 -3.00
N PRO A 82 -7.83 6.05 -2.25
CA PRO A 82 -9.14 6.42 -2.76
C PRO A 82 -9.10 7.66 -3.67
N HIS A 83 -7.97 8.36 -3.73
CA HIS A 83 -7.79 9.57 -4.53
C HIS A 83 -6.39 9.60 -5.13
N THR A 84 -6.22 8.92 -6.24
CA THR A 84 -4.95 8.90 -6.96
C THR A 84 -5.09 9.48 -8.37
N HIS A 85 -4.05 10.18 -8.82
CA HIS A 85 -3.89 10.61 -10.20
C HIS A 85 -3.07 9.56 -10.95
N VAL A 86 -3.72 8.49 -11.40
CA VAL A 86 -3.06 7.35 -12.08
C VAL A 86 -2.34 7.79 -13.34
N ILE A 87 -2.96 8.70 -14.09
CA ILE A 87 -2.36 9.30 -15.29
C ILE A 87 -1.83 10.67 -14.90
N TYR A 88 -0.53 10.84 -14.99
CA TYR A 88 0.13 12.13 -14.77
C TYR A 88 1.32 12.29 -15.71
N ALA A 89 1.69 13.53 -15.99
CA ALA A 89 2.89 13.88 -16.73
C ALA A 89 3.79 14.79 -15.87
N GLY A 90 5.11 14.61 -16.02
CA GLY A 90 6.09 15.32 -15.21
C GLY A 90 6.14 14.84 -13.75
N ASP A 91 6.92 15.54 -12.93
CA ASP A 91 7.03 15.30 -11.50
C ASP A 91 6.96 16.62 -10.70
N ARG A 92 6.74 16.53 -9.42
CA ARG A 92 6.68 17.67 -8.51
C ARG A 92 7.83 17.68 -7.50
N THR A 93 8.92 17.01 -7.78
CA THR A 93 10.08 16.90 -6.88
C THR A 93 10.67 18.28 -6.54
N ALA A 94 10.72 19.18 -7.52
CA ALA A 94 11.19 20.55 -7.29
C ALA A 94 10.26 21.33 -6.33
N GLU A 95 8.95 21.11 -6.40
CA GLU A 95 8.00 21.74 -5.47
C GLU A 95 8.17 21.18 -4.05
N LEU A 96 8.40 19.87 -3.90
CA LEU A 96 8.66 19.28 -2.60
C LEU A 96 9.90 19.92 -1.95
N ARG A 97 10.98 20.08 -2.69
CA ARG A 97 12.20 20.76 -2.21
C ARG A 97 11.91 22.20 -1.76
N ARG A 98 11.10 22.94 -2.51
CA ARG A 98 10.70 24.33 -2.18
C ARG A 98 9.85 24.38 -0.91
N ARG A 99 8.95 23.40 -0.70
CA ARG A 99 8.16 23.28 0.54
C ARG A 99 9.03 22.95 1.74
N LEU A 100 9.97 22.03 1.60
CA LEU A 100 10.94 21.71 2.65
C LEU A 100 11.83 22.91 3.00
N ALA A 101 12.09 23.81 2.03
CA ALA A 101 12.78 25.09 2.23
C ALA A 101 11.86 26.20 2.79
N GLY A 102 10.61 25.89 3.19
CA GLY A 102 9.70 26.82 3.85
C GLY A 102 8.75 27.59 2.92
N LYS A 103 8.75 27.34 1.60
CA LYS A 103 7.75 27.97 0.71
C LYS A 103 6.36 27.42 0.95
N THR A 104 5.38 28.33 0.97
CA THR A 104 3.97 27.93 1.11
C THR A 104 3.43 27.37 -0.20
N TYR A 105 2.38 26.55 -0.12
CA TYR A 105 1.68 26.03 -1.30
C TYR A 105 1.15 27.16 -2.20
N ALA A 106 0.55 28.19 -1.58
CA ALA A 106 0.03 29.36 -2.30
C ALA A 106 1.13 30.12 -3.06
N GLY A 107 2.33 30.28 -2.45
CA GLY A 107 3.48 30.89 -3.10
C GLY A 107 3.99 30.09 -4.30
N ILE A 108 4.01 28.76 -4.19
CA ILE A 108 4.41 27.88 -5.29
C ILE A 108 3.37 27.93 -6.43
N ALA A 109 2.08 27.96 -6.10
CA ALA A 109 1.01 28.06 -7.08
C ALA A 109 1.03 29.41 -7.82
N ALA A 110 1.28 30.52 -7.13
CA ALA A 110 1.39 31.86 -7.71
C ALA A 110 2.58 31.98 -8.71
N GLU A 111 3.63 31.16 -8.54
CA GLU A 111 4.79 31.09 -9.43
C GLU A 111 4.58 30.10 -10.60
N GLY A 112 3.32 29.66 -10.85
CA GLY A 112 2.99 28.74 -11.95
C GLY A 112 3.19 27.25 -11.65
N GLY A 113 3.42 26.90 -10.38
CA GLY A 113 3.48 25.50 -9.91
C GLY A 113 2.11 24.97 -9.43
N GLY A 114 2.15 23.83 -8.74
CA GLY A 114 0.96 23.24 -8.17
C GLY A 114 0.19 22.34 -9.12
N ILE A 115 -1.05 22.01 -8.70
CA ILE A 115 -1.91 21.06 -9.40
C ILE A 115 -2.29 21.53 -10.81
N VAL A 116 -2.38 22.83 -11.04
CA VAL A 116 -2.76 23.41 -12.35
C VAL A 116 -1.70 23.06 -13.39
N GLN A 117 -0.42 23.20 -13.08
CA GLN A 117 0.66 22.82 -13.98
C GLN A 117 0.62 21.31 -14.30
N THR A 118 0.43 20.48 -13.28
CA THR A 118 0.34 19.02 -13.46
C THR A 118 -0.86 18.63 -14.32
N GLN A 119 -2.00 19.34 -14.18
CA GLN A 119 -3.19 19.10 -15.00
C GLN A 119 -2.98 19.52 -16.45
N THR A 120 -2.26 20.62 -16.71
CA THR A 120 -1.92 21.05 -18.08
C THR A 120 -1.04 20.01 -18.77
N LEU A 121 0.02 19.55 -18.13
CA LEU A 121 0.89 18.49 -18.65
C LEU A 121 0.13 17.17 -18.84
N ARG A 122 -0.83 16.86 -17.95
CA ARG A 122 -1.70 15.69 -18.08
C ARG A 122 -2.58 15.77 -19.34
N SER A 123 -3.21 16.93 -19.61
CA SER A 123 -4.07 17.09 -20.79
C SER A 123 -3.32 16.89 -22.09
N GLU A 124 -2.05 17.27 -22.13
CA GLU A 124 -1.16 16.95 -23.26
C GLU A 124 -0.83 15.46 -23.34
N GLY A 125 -0.55 14.81 -22.21
CA GLY A 125 -0.33 13.37 -22.11
C GLY A 125 -1.54 12.55 -22.53
N ASP A 126 -2.73 12.92 -22.09
CA ASP A 126 -4.00 12.27 -22.45
C ASP A 126 -4.25 12.37 -23.98
N ARG A 127 -3.87 13.48 -24.60
CA ARG A 127 -3.98 13.67 -26.05
C ARG A 127 -3.02 12.75 -26.82
N ILE A 128 -1.79 12.61 -26.34
CA ILE A 128 -0.80 11.68 -26.91
C ILE A 128 -1.27 10.23 -26.76
N PHE A 129 -1.76 9.87 -25.58
CA PHE A 129 -2.26 8.52 -25.29
C PHE A 129 -3.46 8.16 -26.17
N SER A 130 -4.43 9.07 -26.34
CA SER A 130 -5.59 8.84 -27.21
C SER A 130 -5.20 8.70 -28.69
N GLN A 131 -4.19 9.46 -29.14
CA GLN A 131 -3.64 9.31 -30.48
C GLN A 131 -2.95 7.97 -30.69
N LEU A 132 -2.13 7.53 -29.72
CA LEU A 132 -1.48 6.22 -29.78
C LEU A 132 -2.50 5.08 -29.78
N TRP A 133 -3.53 5.16 -28.94
CA TRP A 133 -4.59 4.15 -28.87
C TRP A 133 -5.36 4.04 -30.19
N SER A 134 -5.73 5.16 -30.81
CA SER A 134 -6.43 5.18 -32.09
C SER A 134 -5.58 4.68 -33.28
N THR A 135 -4.26 4.59 -33.12
CA THR A 135 -3.34 4.10 -34.15
C THR A 135 -3.11 2.57 -34.03
N LEU A 136 -3.40 2.00 -32.84
CA LEU A 136 -3.20 0.58 -32.53
C LEU A 136 -4.49 -0.24 -32.61
N SER A 137 -5.65 0.42 -32.72
CA SER A 137 -6.98 -0.19 -32.90
C SER A 137 -7.42 -0.13 -34.35
#